data_fffc821056dfe8389e51d7831748510f
#
_entry.id   fffc821056dfe8389e51d7831748510f
#
_cell.length_a   1.000
_cell.length_b   1.000
_cell.length_c   1.000
_cell.angle_alpha   90.00
_cell.angle_beta   90.00
_cell.angle_gamma   90.00
#
_symmetry.space_group_name_H-M   'P 1'
#
loop_
_entity.id
_entity.type
_entity.pdbx_description
1 polymer ?
#
loop_
_entity_poly.entity_id
_entity_poly.type
_entity_poly.pdbx_seq_one_letter_code
_entity_poly.pdbx_strand_id
1 'polypeptide(L)'
;VLVAGGVGATFIMPIYKSVQEQLVTEGKSPDRATFAWSMRSTAEASWAIDPEAGDTLSEDENLKLYLTSGFLAEENHGDEELLPIDGSVELTDLASDEEVKGVKVTGGRKRPDLKAIVDESFRLGREESVAVLVCGPKSMARELRKHVGVWVARGRDVWFHDESFGW
;
A
#
# COMPACT_ATOMS: atom_id res chain seq x y z
N VAL A 1 -7.09 9.32 1.14
CA VAL A 1 -6.48 7.98 1.13
C VAL A 1 -5.63 7.82 -0.10
N LEU A 2 -4.40 7.39 0.07
CA LEU A 2 -3.46 7.16 -1.02
C LEU A 2 -3.05 5.69 -0.99
N VAL A 3 -3.01 5.04 -2.16
CA VAL A 3 -2.65 3.63 -2.27
C VAL A 3 -1.66 3.45 -3.41
N ALA A 4 -0.55 2.77 -3.14
CA ALA A 4 0.44 2.46 -4.17
C ALA A 4 0.79 0.97 -4.22
N GLY A 5 1.08 0.49 -5.43
CA GLY A 5 1.65 -0.84 -5.67
C GLY A 5 2.99 -0.73 -6.40
N GLY A 6 4.06 -1.27 -5.80
CA GLY A 6 5.41 -1.24 -6.36
C GLY A 6 5.85 0.18 -6.74
N VAL A 7 6.29 0.36 -7.98
CA VAL A 7 6.76 1.64 -8.52
C VAL A 7 5.68 2.75 -8.53
N GLY A 8 4.40 2.43 -8.36
CA GLY A 8 3.34 3.44 -8.24
C GLY A 8 3.57 4.42 -7.10
N ALA A 9 4.37 4.05 -6.12
CA ALA A 9 4.75 4.93 -5.03
C ALA A 9 5.56 6.16 -5.50
N THR A 10 6.28 6.07 -6.61
CA THR A 10 7.02 7.24 -7.16
C THR A 10 6.09 8.39 -7.54
N PHE A 11 4.86 8.07 -7.93
CA PHE A 11 3.81 9.04 -8.21
C PHE A 11 3.09 9.50 -6.92
N ILE A 12 2.76 8.56 -6.04
CA ILE A 12 1.96 8.83 -4.83
C ILE A 12 2.75 9.58 -3.75
N MET A 13 4.01 9.24 -3.53
CA MET A 13 4.82 9.76 -2.43
C MET A 13 4.97 11.31 -2.44
N PRO A 14 5.29 11.96 -3.56
CA PRO A 14 5.35 13.43 -3.60
C PRO A 14 4.01 14.08 -3.25
N ILE A 15 2.89 13.48 -3.70
CA ILE A 15 1.55 13.96 -3.41
C ILE A 15 1.25 13.80 -1.91
N TYR A 16 1.59 12.66 -1.35
CA TYR A 16 1.42 12.40 0.08
C TYR A 16 2.18 13.41 0.94
N LYS A 17 3.47 13.63 0.66
CA LYS A 17 4.29 14.63 1.36
C LYS A 17 3.67 16.02 1.28
N SER A 18 3.25 16.45 0.09
CA SER A 18 2.59 17.76 -0.10
C SER A 18 1.29 17.89 0.68
N VAL A 19 0.47 16.82 0.72
CA VAL A 19 -0.78 16.80 1.50
C VAL A 19 -0.49 16.90 3.00
N GLN A 20 0.52 16.19 3.50
CA GLN A 20 0.92 16.24 4.91
C GLN A 20 1.40 17.66 5.30
N GLU A 21 2.24 18.27 4.47
CA GLU A 21 2.70 19.66 4.70
C GLU A 21 1.53 20.66 4.71
N GLN A 22 0.57 20.49 3.79
CA GLN A 22 -0.61 21.34 3.74
C GLN A 22 -1.49 21.16 4.98
N LEU A 23 -1.73 19.93 5.43
CA LEU A 23 -2.51 19.66 6.65
C LEU A 23 -1.88 20.31 7.86
N VAL A 24 -0.56 20.21 8.02
CA VAL A 24 0.18 20.87 9.12
C VAL A 24 0.06 22.39 9.03
N THR A 25 0.22 22.96 7.84
CA THR A 25 0.12 24.41 7.60
C THR A 25 -1.28 24.95 7.94
N GLU A 26 -2.31 24.15 7.65
CA GLU A 26 -3.71 24.49 7.96
C GLU A 26 -4.10 24.18 9.42
N GLY A 27 -3.19 23.67 10.24
CA GLY A 27 -3.46 23.26 11.63
C GLY A 27 -4.39 22.05 11.74
N LYS A 28 -4.45 21.23 10.69
CA LYS A 28 -5.22 19.98 10.66
C LYS A 28 -4.37 18.78 11.07
N SER A 29 -5.03 17.74 11.60
CA SER A 29 -4.32 16.50 11.97
C SER A 29 -3.73 15.80 10.73
N PRO A 30 -2.47 15.36 10.78
CA PRO A 30 -1.85 14.53 9.75
C PRO A 30 -2.60 13.20 9.50
N ASP A 31 -3.34 12.69 10.50
CA ASP A 31 -4.12 11.45 10.41
C ASP A 31 -5.23 11.49 9.36
N ARG A 32 -5.53 12.69 8.82
CA ARG A 32 -6.49 12.87 7.73
C ARG A 32 -5.98 12.34 6.39
N ALA A 33 -4.70 12.07 6.25
CA ALA A 33 -4.10 11.48 5.07
C ALA A 33 -3.39 10.17 5.41
N THR A 34 -3.87 9.07 4.89
CA THR A 34 -3.26 7.73 5.05
C THR A 34 -2.68 7.28 3.72
N PHE A 35 -1.47 6.73 3.75
CA PHE A 35 -0.82 6.15 2.60
C PHE A 35 -0.49 4.68 2.84
N ALA A 36 -1.06 3.79 2.02
CA ALA A 36 -0.78 2.36 2.01
C ALA A 36 0.07 2.01 0.79
N TRP A 37 1.27 1.51 1.00
CA TRP A 37 2.19 1.11 -0.06
C TRP A 37 2.52 -0.37 0.03
N SER A 38 2.15 -1.13 -1.00
CA SER A 38 2.51 -2.54 -1.14
C SER A 38 3.72 -2.71 -2.05
N MET A 39 4.71 -3.48 -1.59
CA MET A 39 5.96 -3.75 -2.29
C MET A 39 6.32 -5.23 -2.21
N ARG A 40 7.18 -5.71 -3.10
CA ARG A 40 7.69 -7.09 -3.06
C ARG A 40 8.94 -7.21 -2.21
N SER A 41 9.74 -6.15 -2.15
CA SER A 41 10.98 -6.10 -1.41
C SER A 41 11.13 -4.74 -0.72
N THR A 42 11.76 -4.70 0.44
CA THR A 42 12.09 -3.47 1.16
C THR A 42 13.03 -2.57 0.35
N ALA A 43 13.84 -3.16 -0.55
CA ALA A 43 14.68 -2.41 -1.47
C ALA A 43 13.88 -1.47 -2.40
N GLU A 44 12.61 -1.78 -2.69
CA GLU A 44 11.73 -0.89 -3.46
C GLU A 44 11.45 0.44 -2.74
N ALA A 45 11.63 0.50 -1.41
CA ALA A 45 11.40 1.70 -0.60
C ALA A 45 12.69 2.52 -0.37
N SER A 46 13.87 1.99 -0.68
CA SER A 46 15.15 2.63 -0.37
C SER A 46 15.31 4.04 -0.93
N TRP A 47 14.72 4.32 -2.10
CA TRP A 47 14.76 5.65 -2.73
C TRP A 47 13.86 6.67 -2.03
N ALA A 48 12.83 6.22 -1.31
CA ALA A 48 11.83 7.10 -0.69
C ALA A 48 12.17 7.41 0.77
N ILE A 49 13.02 6.59 1.38
CA ILE A 49 13.38 6.66 2.80
C ILE A 49 14.90 6.76 2.87
N ASP A 50 15.39 7.96 3.07
CA ASP A 50 16.83 8.21 3.26
C ASP A 50 17.10 8.47 4.75
N PRO A 51 17.66 7.49 5.47
CA PRO A 51 17.96 7.65 6.90
C PRO A 51 19.03 8.70 7.17
N GLU A 52 19.90 8.98 6.19
CA GLU A 52 21.00 9.95 6.34
C GLU A 52 20.48 11.39 6.12
N ALA A 53 19.43 11.55 5.30
CA ALA A 53 18.78 12.84 5.10
C ALA A 53 17.87 13.27 6.26
N GLY A 54 17.75 12.45 7.31
CA GLY A 54 16.83 12.69 8.42
C GLY A 54 15.36 12.57 8.02
N ASP A 55 15.06 11.77 7.00
CA ASP A 55 13.70 11.58 6.52
C ASP A 55 12.89 10.78 7.55
N THR A 56 11.87 11.41 8.11
CA THR A 56 11.02 10.86 9.16
C THR A 56 9.91 9.95 8.64
N LEU A 57 9.89 9.64 7.33
CA LEU A 57 8.85 8.77 6.74
C LEU A 57 8.78 7.39 7.37
N SER A 58 9.91 6.87 7.87
CA SER A 58 9.94 5.59 8.58
C SER A 58 9.22 5.63 9.94
N GLU A 59 9.02 6.83 10.49
CA GLU A 59 8.33 7.07 11.76
C GLU A 59 6.89 7.55 11.56
N ASP A 60 6.48 7.81 10.31
CA ASP A 60 5.13 8.27 10.00
C ASP A 60 4.11 7.13 10.17
N GLU A 61 3.28 7.24 11.20
CA GLU A 61 2.24 6.25 11.52
C GLU A 61 1.15 6.18 10.44
N ASN A 62 1.02 7.21 9.60
CA ASN A 62 0.05 7.27 8.52
C ASN A 62 0.55 6.62 7.22
N LEU A 63 1.87 6.34 7.13
CA LEU A 63 2.47 5.56 6.07
C LEU A 63 2.54 4.08 6.47
N LYS A 64 1.76 3.23 5.79
CA LYS A 64 1.73 1.79 6.04
C LYS A 64 2.41 1.03 4.90
N LEU A 65 3.54 0.40 5.20
CA LEU A 65 4.32 -0.40 4.27
C LEU A 65 3.94 -1.88 4.39
N TYR A 66 3.53 -2.49 3.27
CA TYR A 66 3.13 -3.89 3.17
C TYR A 66 4.11 -4.65 2.29
N LEU A 67 4.66 -5.75 2.80
CA LEU A 67 5.54 -6.63 2.04
C LEU A 67 4.74 -7.80 1.49
N THR A 68 4.71 -7.95 0.15
CA THR A 68 3.91 -8.97 -0.53
C THR A 68 4.73 -10.13 -1.09
N SER A 69 6.03 -10.19 -0.83
CA SER A 69 6.86 -11.35 -1.16
C SER A 69 6.41 -12.59 -0.40
N GLY A 70 6.32 -13.71 -1.09
CA GLY A 70 5.90 -15.00 -0.51
C GLY A 70 4.45 -15.41 -0.77
N PHE A 71 3.58 -14.52 -1.25
CA PHE A 71 2.16 -14.86 -1.53
C PHE A 71 1.91 -15.38 -2.95
N LEU A 72 2.92 -15.45 -3.82
CA LEU A 72 2.72 -15.91 -5.21
C LEU A 72 2.67 -17.44 -5.37
N ALA A 73 2.87 -18.21 -4.30
CA ALA A 73 2.91 -19.67 -4.37
C ALA A 73 1.53 -20.36 -4.24
N GLU A 74 0.46 -19.65 -3.85
CA GLU A 74 -0.82 -20.30 -3.55
C GLU A 74 -1.95 -20.11 -4.57
N GLU A 75 -1.77 -19.28 -5.62
CA GLU A 75 -2.86 -19.02 -6.59
C GLU A 75 -2.81 -19.85 -7.90
N ASN A 76 -1.88 -20.80 -8.04
CA ASN A 76 -1.85 -21.71 -9.22
C ASN A 76 -1.89 -23.18 -8.80
N HIS A 77 -2.97 -23.65 -8.20
CA HIS A 77 -3.35 -25.05 -8.24
C HIS A 77 -4.62 -25.20 -9.07
N GLY A 78 -4.42 -25.16 -10.39
CA GLY A 78 -5.23 -25.92 -11.33
C GLY A 78 -4.57 -27.29 -11.47
N ASP A 79 -5.36 -28.33 -11.31
CA ASP A 79 -5.07 -29.77 -11.41
C ASP A 79 -4.02 -30.13 -12.46
N GLU A 80 -2.79 -30.47 -12.05
CA GLU A 80 -1.88 -31.33 -12.75
C GLU A 80 -1.20 -32.26 -11.74
N GLU A 81 -1.48 -33.54 -11.89
CA GLU A 81 -0.96 -34.68 -11.16
C GLU A 81 0.57 -34.73 -11.31
N LEU A 82 1.32 -34.34 -10.29
CA LEU A 82 2.77 -34.42 -10.25
C LEU A 82 3.22 -35.60 -9.39
N LEU A 83 3.98 -36.49 -10.03
CA LEU A 83 4.68 -37.64 -9.44
C LEU A 83 5.60 -37.22 -8.30
N PRO A 84 5.80 -38.05 -7.25
CA PRO A 84 6.60 -37.71 -6.09
C PRO A 84 8.08 -37.68 -6.48
N ILE A 85 8.69 -36.50 -6.43
CA ILE A 85 10.16 -36.37 -6.39
C ILE A 85 10.54 -36.33 -4.93
N ASP A 86 11.11 -37.46 -4.47
CA ASP A 86 11.80 -37.55 -3.19
C ASP A 86 13.03 -36.61 -3.23
N GLY A 87 13.00 -35.62 -2.41
CA GLY A 87 14.04 -34.62 -2.26
C GLY A 87 13.50 -33.43 -1.47
N SER A 88 13.37 -33.63 -0.14
CA SER A 88 13.08 -32.54 0.79
C SER A 88 14.19 -31.49 0.73
N VAL A 89 14.07 -30.54 -0.17
CA VAL A 89 14.74 -29.25 -0.03
C VAL A 89 13.83 -28.44 0.87
N GLU A 90 14.19 -28.36 2.13
CA GLU A 90 13.67 -27.35 3.03
C GLU A 90 14.01 -25.98 2.42
N LEU A 91 13.03 -25.38 1.72
CA LEU A 91 13.04 -23.96 1.36
C LEU A 91 12.69 -23.11 2.58
N THR A 92 13.29 -23.47 3.71
CA THR A 92 13.40 -22.60 4.88
C THR A 92 14.58 -21.66 4.61
N ASP A 93 14.28 -20.35 4.62
CA ASP A 93 15.24 -19.26 4.76
C ASP A 93 16.14 -18.89 3.56
N LEU A 94 15.54 -18.60 2.41
CA LEU A 94 16.16 -17.66 1.47
C LEU A 94 15.43 -16.30 1.43
N ALA A 95 14.67 -15.97 2.44
CA ALA A 95 14.27 -14.62 2.74
C ALA A 95 15.17 -14.08 3.87
N SER A 96 16.48 -14.05 3.63
CA SER A 96 17.29 -13.05 4.31
C SER A 96 16.80 -11.71 3.79
N ASP A 97 15.72 -11.21 4.44
CA ASP A 97 15.35 -9.82 4.36
C ASP A 97 16.59 -9.06 4.85
N GLU A 98 17.40 -8.61 3.92
CA GLU A 98 18.21 -7.45 4.17
C GLU A 98 17.20 -6.34 4.49
N GLU A 99 16.91 -6.18 5.80
CA GLU A 99 16.26 -4.99 6.29
C GLU A 99 17.09 -3.83 5.78
N VAL A 100 16.63 -3.21 4.72
CA VAL A 100 17.20 -1.95 4.30
C VAL A 100 17.10 -1.04 5.51
N LYS A 101 18.25 -0.65 6.07
CA LYS A 101 18.31 0.15 7.29
C LYS A 101 17.35 1.33 7.15
N GLY A 102 16.38 1.42 8.05
CA GLY A 102 15.41 2.51 8.09
C GLY A 102 14.04 2.20 7.47
N VAL A 103 13.83 1.03 6.83
CA VAL A 103 12.51 0.64 6.31
C VAL A 103 11.79 -0.27 7.30
N LYS A 104 10.80 0.27 8.00
CA LYS A 104 9.95 -0.52 8.91
C LYS A 104 8.67 -0.94 8.20
N VAL A 105 8.44 -2.24 8.07
CA VAL A 105 7.20 -2.81 7.51
C VAL A 105 6.08 -2.68 8.55
N THR A 106 5.30 -1.62 8.48
CA THR A 106 4.25 -1.28 9.45
C THR A 106 2.91 -1.94 9.15
N GLY A 107 2.62 -2.21 7.86
CA GLY A 107 1.40 -2.91 7.41
C GLY A 107 1.49 -4.43 7.50
N GLY A 108 2.69 -4.97 7.71
CA GLY A 108 2.96 -6.40 7.83
C GLY A 108 3.29 -7.10 6.50
N ARG A 109 3.63 -8.40 6.60
CA ARG A 109 3.96 -9.27 5.46
C ARG A 109 2.67 -9.88 4.88
N LYS A 110 1.88 -9.06 4.18
CA LYS A 110 0.62 -9.45 3.55
C LYS A 110 0.18 -8.40 2.54
N ARG A 111 -0.78 -8.74 1.72
CA ARG A 111 -1.46 -7.72 0.89
C ARG A 111 -2.24 -6.74 1.78
N PRO A 112 -2.28 -5.44 1.45
CA PRO A 112 -3.11 -4.48 2.16
C PRO A 112 -4.59 -4.88 2.06
N ASP A 113 -5.30 -4.85 3.18
CA ASP A 113 -6.75 -4.97 3.18
C ASP A 113 -7.37 -3.64 2.73
N LEU A 114 -7.61 -3.55 1.42
CA LEU A 114 -8.12 -2.34 0.79
C LEU A 114 -9.51 -1.97 1.31
N LYS A 115 -10.31 -2.99 1.67
CA LYS A 115 -11.63 -2.77 2.27
C LYS A 115 -11.51 -2.09 3.63
N ALA A 116 -10.66 -2.61 4.50
CA ALA A 116 -10.45 -2.05 5.83
C ALA A 116 -9.90 -0.62 5.76
N ILE A 117 -8.96 -0.36 4.85
CA ILE A 117 -8.38 0.97 4.63
C ILE A 117 -9.46 1.97 4.19
N VAL A 118 -10.29 1.59 3.22
CA VAL A 118 -11.40 2.43 2.75
C VAL A 118 -12.42 2.66 3.87
N ASP A 119 -12.88 1.60 4.53
CA ASP A 119 -13.90 1.70 5.58
C ASP A 119 -13.44 2.60 6.73
N GLU A 120 -12.17 2.52 7.12
CA GLU A 120 -11.58 3.36 8.16
C GLU A 120 -11.57 4.84 7.76
N SER A 121 -11.11 5.12 6.55
CA SER A 121 -11.03 6.49 6.03
C SER A 121 -12.40 7.16 5.94
N PHE A 122 -13.43 6.42 5.53
CA PHE A 122 -14.80 6.93 5.51
C PHE A 122 -15.42 7.09 6.90
N ARG A 123 -14.99 6.29 7.88
CA ARG A 123 -15.38 6.48 9.29
C ARG A 123 -14.75 7.72 9.91
N LEU A 124 -13.47 7.94 9.66
CA LEU A 124 -12.75 9.14 10.13
C LEU A 124 -13.27 10.41 9.46
N GLY A 125 -13.50 10.37 8.15
CA GLY A 125 -14.01 11.52 7.37
C GLY A 125 -15.50 11.82 7.57
N ARG A 126 -16.24 11.03 8.35
CA ARG A 126 -17.66 11.19 8.65
C ARG A 126 -18.49 11.73 7.47
N GLU A 127 -18.82 13.04 7.47
CA GLU A 127 -19.64 13.69 6.43
C GLU A 127 -18.80 14.48 5.41
N GLU A 128 -17.49 14.49 5.55
CA GLU A 128 -16.60 15.19 4.63
C GLU A 128 -16.39 14.41 3.33
N SER A 129 -16.06 15.14 2.27
CA SER A 129 -15.60 14.54 1.01
C SER A 129 -14.30 13.78 1.22
N VAL A 130 -14.20 12.57 0.68
CA VAL A 130 -13.01 11.72 0.80
C VAL A 130 -12.30 11.62 -0.54
N ALA A 131 -11.04 12.04 -0.58
CA ALA A 131 -10.18 11.82 -1.74
C ALA A 131 -9.51 10.46 -1.67
N VAL A 132 -9.59 9.69 -2.76
CA VAL A 132 -8.94 8.39 -2.93
C VAL A 132 -8.09 8.41 -4.18
N LEU A 133 -6.79 8.21 -4.02
CA LEU A 133 -5.81 8.19 -5.11
C LEU A 133 -5.13 6.82 -5.12
N VAL A 134 -5.09 6.18 -6.28
CA VAL A 134 -4.41 4.89 -6.45
C VAL A 134 -3.44 4.91 -7.62
N CYS A 135 -2.26 4.34 -7.44
CA CYS A 135 -1.31 4.08 -8.50
C CYS A 135 -0.69 2.70 -8.33
N GLY A 136 -1.00 1.78 -9.23
CA GLY A 136 -0.53 0.40 -9.12
C GLY A 136 -1.18 -0.54 -10.14
N PRO A 137 -1.13 -1.86 -9.88
CA PRO A 137 -1.74 -2.85 -10.77
C PRO A 137 -3.24 -2.60 -10.97
N LYS A 138 -3.74 -2.85 -12.18
CA LYS A 138 -5.17 -2.67 -12.53
C LYS A 138 -6.13 -3.44 -11.60
N SER A 139 -5.69 -4.60 -11.08
CA SER A 139 -6.48 -5.37 -10.10
C SER A 139 -6.66 -4.61 -8.79
N MET A 140 -5.62 -3.95 -8.29
CA MET A 140 -5.66 -3.12 -7.08
C MET A 140 -6.63 -1.94 -7.25
N ALA A 141 -6.50 -1.20 -8.34
CA ALA A 141 -7.39 -0.06 -8.62
C ALA A 141 -8.86 -0.50 -8.77
N ARG A 142 -9.11 -1.64 -9.43
CA ARG A 142 -10.46 -2.19 -9.57
C ARG A 142 -11.05 -2.61 -8.22
N GLU A 143 -10.27 -3.26 -7.37
CA GLU A 143 -10.70 -3.68 -6.05
C GLU A 143 -10.99 -2.47 -5.16
N LEU A 144 -10.08 -1.49 -5.14
CA LEU A 144 -10.27 -0.25 -4.39
C LEU A 144 -11.54 0.48 -4.83
N ARG A 145 -11.76 0.62 -6.14
CA ARG A 145 -12.97 1.25 -6.72
C ARG A 145 -14.25 0.54 -6.30
N LYS A 146 -14.22 -0.80 -6.21
CA LYS A 146 -15.37 -1.58 -5.72
C LYS A 146 -15.73 -1.23 -4.28
N HIS A 147 -14.73 -1.12 -3.39
CA HIS A 147 -14.97 -0.79 -1.99
C HIS A 147 -15.42 0.66 -1.80
N VAL A 148 -14.84 1.59 -2.55
CA VAL A 148 -15.27 3.00 -2.57
C VAL A 148 -16.71 3.14 -3.08
N GLY A 149 -17.09 2.38 -4.11
CA GLY A 149 -18.43 2.38 -4.68
C GLY A 149 -19.54 2.06 -3.67
N VAL A 150 -19.25 1.26 -2.65
CA VAL A 150 -20.19 0.97 -1.56
C VAL A 150 -20.53 2.24 -0.76
N TRP A 151 -19.55 3.12 -0.53
CA TRP A 151 -19.73 4.37 0.20
C TRP A 151 -20.39 5.44 -0.66
N VAL A 152 -20.05 5.50 -1.96
CA VAL A 152 -20.77 6.36 -2.92
C VAL A 152 -22.25 5.99 -2.99
N ALA A 153 -22.58 4.69 -3.02
CA ALA A 153 -23.98 4.22 -3.01
C ALA A 153 -24.73 4.58 -1.73
N ARG A 154 -24.01 4.86 -0.64
CA ARG A 154 -24.55 5.37 0.63
C ARG A 154 -24.65 6.90 0.70
N GLY A 155 -24.40 7.58 -0.42
CA GLY A 155 -24.49 9.05 -0.52
C GLY A 155 -23.24 9.80 -0.08
N ARG A 156 -22.09 9.12 0.07
CA ARG A 156 -20.83 9.80 0.42
C ARG A 156 -20.23 10.49 -0.80
N ASP A 157 -19.73 11.70 -0.58
CA ASP A 157 -18.99 12.45 -1.59
C ASP A 157 -17.55 11.95 -1.67
N VAL A 158 -17.11 11.58 -2.89
CA VAL A 158 -15.81 10.94 -3.13
C VAL A 158 -15.17 11.50 -4.39
N TRP A 159 -13.93 11.96 -4.25
CA TRP A 159 -13.05 12.15 -5.38
C TRP A 159 -12.17 10.91 -5.54
N PHE A 160 -12.25 10.24 -6.69
CA PHE A 160 -11.46 9.04 -6.96
C PHE A 160 -10.59 9.24 -8.20
N HIS A 161 -9.29 9.03 -8.05
CA HIS A 161 -8.34 9.07 -9.16
C HIS A 161 -7.52 7.77 -9.21
N ASP A 162 -7.42 7.23 -10.42
CA ASP A 162 -6.68 6.01 -10.74
C ASP A 162 -5.61 6.38 -11.77
N GLU A 163 -4.36 6.36 -11.35
CA GLU A 163 -3.22 6.57 -12.22
C GLU A 163 -2.63 5.23 -12.60
N SER A 164 -2.61 4.92 -13.88
CA SER A 164 -2.01 3.69 -14.38
C SER A 164 -0.86 4.02 -15.32
N PHE A 165 0.33 3.54 -15.00
CA PHE A 165 1.40 3.49 -15.98
C PHE A 165 0.99 2.45 -17.04
N GLY A 166 0.53 2.95 -18.22
CA GLY A 166 0.16 2.10 -19.33
C GLY A 166 1.38 1.39 -19.90
N TRP A 167 1.41 0.08 -19.77
CA TRP A 167 2.25 -0.83 -20.55
C TRP A 167 1.34 -1.70 -21.38
#